data_5cc9f2016640c3c0c49f091d44a96ec3
#
_entry.id   5cc9f2016640c3c0c49f091d44a96ec3
#
_cell.length_a   1.000
_cell.length_b   1.000
_cell.length_c   1.000
_cell.angle_alpha   90.00
_cell.angle_beta   90.00
_cell.angle_gamma   90.00
#
_symmetry.space_group_name_H-M   'P 1'
#
loop_
_entity.id
_entity.type
_entity.pdbx_description
1 polymer ?
#
loop_
_entity_poly.entity_id
_entity_poly.type
_entity_poly.pdbx_seq_one_letter_code
_entity_poly.pdbx_strand_id
1 'polypeptide(L)'
;MTSPDAPQPPRPPEFSRRLVLGGAAAAGALFSIGAQGASRLPSGLFSLGVASGDPEPDSVILWTRLAPEPLAGDGGMPATSVPVRWEVAEDERFARVVRSGTARAEPWWGHSVHVDADGLKPGRAYFYRFLAGGEASPVGRARTAPARGAKVDRLRLCFASCQKFEAGFYAAWRHVVAEDPDLILFLGDYIYEGAPNKKDAVRLHRNPEPIDLAGYRARYATYKLDPLLQAAHHAAPWALTWDDHEVANDYAGALSEGNGDPMAFLRRRAAAYQAYYEHQPLRVRPPRGADMRIYRTLDWGALAQLQIVDDRQYRGPHACQPAGLIEAHKPYRSVIGDCADLRDPSRSMLGAAQERWLDERLARSPAQWNILGQQTIMRQSIVPDAADPSDAPHYSADNWSGYPAAREKIFRRWVEAKTSNPLALGGDIHAFAAAQIVDPDRPDGAPIAAEFVGGSITSLRNDPDFKRLAPGNGLAFAENMVRGYGRLDIDARGGSVTYRGLADARREDSGIADIARFSLEAGRPGLHVETI
;
A
#
# COMPACT_ATOMS: atom_id res chain seq x y z
N MET A 1 30.27 30.35 -37.17
CA MET A 1 30.87 30.67 -35.87
C MET A 1 30.49 29.56 -34.93
N THR A 2 31.39 28.66 -34.69
CA THR A 2 31.29 27.40 -33.93
C THR A 2 31.52 27.70 -32.45
N SER A 3 30.59 27.24 -31.59
CA SER A 3 30.74 27.28 -30.14
C SER A 3 31.59 26.11 -29.63
N PRO A 4 32.45 26.30 -28.61
CA PRO A 4 33.40 25.29 -28.19
C PRO A 4 32.87 24.30 -27.15
N ASP A 5 33.49 23.14 -27.15
CA ASP A 5 33.35 21.91 -26.40
C ASP A 5 33.04 22.02 -24.90
N ALA A 6 32.12 21.18 -24.46
CA ALA A 6 31.93 20.82 -23.05
C ALA A 6 32.82 19.61 -22.69
N PRO A 7 33.48 19.57 -21.52
CA PRO A 7 34.37 18.49 -21.15
C PRO A 7 33.62 17.20 -20.77
N GLN A 8 34.08 16.07 -21.30
CA GLN A 8 33.62 14.73 -20.96
C GLN A 8 34.12 14.31 -19.57
N PRO A 9 33.33 13.51 -18.82
CA PRO A 9 33.74 12.95 -17.53
C PRO A 9 34.81 11.85 -17.70
N PRO A 10 35.71 11.66 -16.72
CA PRO A 10 36.80 10.70 -16.79
C PRO A 10 36.31 9.25 -16.76
N ARG A 11 36.93 8.39 -17.57
CA ARG A 11 36.70 6.94 -17.61
C ARG A 11 37.31 6.26 -16.39
N PRO A 12 36.66 5.18 -15.87
CA PRO A 12 37.23 4.38 -14.79
C PRO A 12 38.44 3.57 -15.27
N PRO A 13 39.41 3.26 -14.37
CA PRO A 13 40.62 2.52 -14.75
C PRO A 13 40.34 1.06 -15.07
N GLU A 14 40.87 0.61 -16.21
CA GLU A 14 40.90 -0.80 -16.61
C GLU A 14 41.99 -1.54 -15.82
N PHE A 15 41.58 -2.58 -15.07
CA PHE A 15 42.56 -3.51 -14.47
C PHE A 15 42.99 -4.57 -15.47
N SER A 16 44.29 -4.49 -15.86
CA SER A 16 44.97 -5.45 -16.70
C SER A 16 45.21 -6.78 -15.97
N ARG A 17 44.74 -7.87 -16.59
CA ARG A 17 45.08 -9.23 -16.20
C ARG A 17 46.46 -9.59 -16.76
N ARG A 18 47.52 -9.46 -15.95
CA ARG A 18 48.80 -10.21 -16.15
C ARG A 18 49.77 -9.87 -15.01
N LEU A 19 49.91 -10.79 -14.07
CA LEU A 19 51.21 -11.22 -13.53
C LEU A 19 50.95 -12.36 -12.51
N VAL A 20 51.18 -13.58 -12.98
CA VAL A 20 51.36 -14.74 -12.14
C VAL A 20 52.70 -15.35 -12.53
N LEU A 21 53.42 -15.73 -11.51
CA LEU A 21 54.62 -16.60 -11.47
C LEU A 21 55.95 -15.93 -11.12
N GLY A 22 56.41 -16.33 -9.97
CA GLY A 22 57.85 -16.31 -9.64
C GLY A 22 58.15 -16.14 -8.15
N GLY A 23 58.58 -17.21 -7.47
CA GLY A 23 59.38 -17.11 -6.27
C GLY A 23 58.89 -17.82 -5.03
N ALA A 24 59.33 -19.07 -4.89
CA ALA A 24 59.19 -19.84 -3.66
C ALA A 24 60.27 -19.48 -2.62
N ALA A 25 59.93 -19.78 -1.36
CA ALA A 25 60.75 -20.01 -0.15
C ALA A 25 61.04 -18.79 0.73
N ALA A 26 60.41 -18.71 1.90
CA ALA A 26 61.06 -18.85 3.19
C ALA A 26 60.14 -18.48 4.37
N ALA A 27 60.27 -19.24 5.44
CA ALA A 27 59.93 -18.95 6.84
C ALA A 27 58.45 -19.00 7.27
N GLY A 28 58.11 -20.11 7.89
CA GLY A 28 56.89 -20.25 8.70
C GLY A 28 56.81 -19.28 9.87
N ALA A 29 55.90 -18.36 9.75
CA ALA A 29 55.26 -17.71 10.88
C ALA A 29 53.83 -18.26 10.93
N LEU A 30 53.57 -19.15 11.84
CA LEU A 30 52.20 -19.57 12.24
C LEU A 30 51.49 -18.34 12.79
N PHE A 31 50.89 -17.54 11.90
CA PHE A 31 49.80 -16.69 12.30
C PHE A 31 48.60 -17.60 12.59
N SER A 32 48.41 -17.88 13.88
CA SER A 32 47.11 -18.29 14.36
C SER A 32 46.12 -17.25 13.94
N ILE A 33 45.45 -17.44 12.81
CA ILE A 33 44.21 -16.77 12.50
C ILE A 33 43.25 -17.30 13.56
N GLY A 34 43.17 -16.57 14.67
CA GLY A 34 42.13 -16.80 15.65
C GLY A 34 40.83 -16.78 14.86
N ALA A 35 40.13 -17.90 14.83
CA ALA A 35 38.74 -17.93 14.43
C ALA A 35 38.07 -16.83 15.28
N GLN A 36 37.83 -15.66 14.71
CA GLN A 36 36.94 -14.68 15.28
C GLN A 36 35.62 -15.44 15.42
N GLY A 37 35.31 -15.85 16.66
CA GLY A 37 34.10 -16.57 16.97
C GLY A 37 32.97 -15.79 16.35
N ALA A 38 32.25 -16.39 15.41
CA ALA A 38 31.06 -15.78 14.82
C ALA A 38 30.22 -15.32 16.00
N SER A 39 30.09 -14.01 16.17
CA SER A 39 29.31 -13.43 17.26
C SER A 39 27.92 -14.07 17.17
N ARG A 40 27.55 -14.79 18.23
CA ARG A 40 26.24 -15.46 18.27
C ARG A 40 25.16 -14.39 18.09
N LEU A 41 24.30 -14.58 17.09
CA LEU A 41 23.18 -13.68 16.88
C LEU A 41 22.28 -13.68 18.13
N PRO A 42 21.63 -12.55 18.47
CA PRO A 42 20.66 -12.51 19.56
C PRO A 42 19.48 -13.43 19.24
N SER A 43 18.72 -13.80 20.28
CA SER A 43 17.49 -14.60 20.13
C SER A 43 16.30 -13.73 19.78
N GLY A 44 15.22 -14.35 19.25
CA GLY A 44 13.98 -13.64 18.88
C GLY A 44 14.10 -12.87 17.58
N LEU A 45 14.89 -13.36 16.63
CA LEU A 45 15.19 -12.70 15.36
C LEU A 45 13.95 -12.30 14.55
N PHE A 46 12.90 -13.12 14.57
CA PHE A 46 11.73 -12.98 13.72
C PHE A 46 10.52 -12.35 14.43
N SER A 47 10.77 -11.43 15.36
CA SER A 47 9.73 -10.81 16.20
C SER A 47 8.60 -10.12 15.41
N LEU A 48 8.88 -9.62 14.20
CA LEU A 48 7.91 -8.96 13.32
C LEU A 48 7.20 -9.94 12.37
N GLY A 49 7.45 -11.26 12.52
CA GLY A 49 6.82 -12.28 11.71
C GLY A 49 7.34 -12.35 10.28
N VAL A 50 6.49 -12.87 9.40
CA VAL A 50 6.73 -13.03 7.97
C VAL A 50 5.56 -12.51 7.16
N ALA A 51 5.78 -12.19 5.89
CA ALA A 51 4.71 -11.76 4.99
C ALA A 51 5.00 -12.23 3.56
N SER A 52 3.95 -12.38 2.74
CA SER A 52 4.08 -12.55 1.30
C SER A 52 3.29 -11.47 0.55
N GLY A 53 3.71 -11.15 -0.67
CA GLY A 53 3.02 -10.13 -1.45
C GLY A 53 3.29 -10.18 -2.94
N ASP A 54 2.55 -9.34 -3.67
CA ASP A 54 2.67 -9.13 -5.11
C ASP A 54 2.86 -10.44 -5.90
N PRO A 55 1.88 -11.35 -5.85
CA PRO A 55 1.98 -12.64 -6.49
C PRO A 55 2.00 -12.52 -8.03
N GLU A 56 2.95 -13.22 -8.65
CA GLU A 56 3.01 -13.48 -10.09
C GLU A 56 2.67 -14.96 -10.37
N PRO A 57 2.45 -15.36 -11.62
CA PRO A 57 2.11 -16.74 -11.93
C PRO A 57 3.15 -17.79 -11.50
N ASP A 58 4.41 -17.42 -11.49
CA ASP A 58 5.53 -18.32 -11.21
C ASP A 58 6.39 -17.88 -10.02
N SER A 59 5.99 -16.83 -9.32
CA SER A 59 6.74 -16.30 -8.18
C SER A 59 5.86 -15.52 -7.20
N VAL A 60 6.42 -15.29 -6.00
CA VAL A 60 5.80 -14.45 -4.96
C VAL A 60 6.90 -13.79 -4.14
N ILE A 61 6.69 -12.57 -3.70
CA ILE A 61 7.61 -11.92 -2.76
C ILE A 61 7.39 -12.50 -1.37
N LEU A 62 8.48 -12.96 -0.74
CA LEU A 62 8.52 -13.36 0.65
C LEU A 62 9.32 -12.33 1.44
N TRP A 63 8.82 -11.96 2.60
CA TRP A 63 9.39 -10.92 3.44
C TRP A 63 9.56 -11.39 4.89
N THR A 64 10.65 -10.96 5.50
CA THR A 64 10.86 -10.91 6.95
C THR A 64 11.83 -9.79 7.30
N ARG A 65 11.96 -9.48 8.59
CA ARG A 65 12.97 -8.56 9.12
C ARG A 65 13.56 -9.17 10.38
N LEU A 66 14.89 -9.23 10.46
CA LEU A 66 15.56 -9.63 11.70
C LEU A 66 15.56 -8.45 12.67
N ALA A 67 14.84 -8.58 13.77
CA ALA A 67 14.66 -7.48 14.73
C ALA A 67 14.39 -8.02 16.14
N PRO A 68 15.41 -8.55 16.85
CA PRO A 68 15.25 -9.03 18.23
C PRO A 68 14.79 -7.95 19.20
N GLU A 69 15.15 -6.69 18.94
CA GLU A 69 14.67 -5.50 19.66
C GLU A 69 13.93 -4.59 18.66
N PRO A 70 12.71 -4.92 18.23
CA PRO A 70 12.06 -4.33 17.07
C PRO A 70 11.80 -2.83 17.17
N LEU A 71 11.73 -2.27 18.39
CA LEU A 71 11.52 -0.84 18.61
C LEU A 71 12.84 -0.03 18.55
N ALA A 72 14.00 -0.70 18.56
CA ALA A 72 15.28 -0.03 18.29
C ALA A 72 15.40 0.28 16.78
N GLY A 73 16.00 1.39 16.42
CA GLY A 73 16.14 1.83 15.02
C GLY A 73 16.91 0.85 14.13
N ASP A 74 17.84 0.09 14.71
CA ASP A 74 18.58 -1.01 14.06
C ASP A 74 17.98 -2.40 14.29
N GLY A 75 16.89 -2.49 15.08
CA GLY A 75 16.25 -3.74 15.44
C GLY A 75 17.02 -4.58 16.46
N GLY A 76 18.06 -4.05 17.10
CA GLY A 76 18.94 -4.78 18.00
C GLY A 76 19.91 -5.74 17.28
N MET A 77 20.15 -5.51 15.99
CA MET A 77 21.03 -6.34 15.17
C MET A 77 22.44 -5.73 15.07
N PRO A 78 23.49 -6.55 14.94
CA PRO A 78 24.83 -6.05 14.69
C PRO A 78 24.91 -5.37 13.32
N ALA A 79 25.82 -4.38 13.18
CA ALA A 79 26.04 -3.66 11.92
C ALA A 79 26.77 -4.51 10.85
N THR A 80 26.40 -5.79 10.73
CA THR A 80 26.96 -6.75 9.79
C THR A 80 25.86 -7.46 9.01
N SER A 81 26.16 -7.84 7.79
CA SER A 81 25.25 -8.59 6.93
C SER A 81 25.04 -10.02 7.46
N VAL A 82 23.80 -10.46 7.57
CA VAL A 82 23.42 -11.77 8.11
C VAL A 82 22.83 -12.65 7.01
N PRO A 83 23.34 -13.88 6.80
CA PRO A 83 22.72 -14.82 5.86
C PRO A 83 21.41 -15.35 6.45
N VAL A 84 20.35 -15.32 5.65
CA VAL A 84 19.02 -15.83 5.99
C VAL A 84 18.62 -16.86 4.95
N ARG A 85 18.52 -18.11 5.36
CA ARG A 85 17.99 -19.18 4.50
C ARG A 85 16.49 -19.06 4.43
N TRP A 86 15.91 -19.33 3.28
CA TRP A 86 14.46 -19.40 3.08
C TRP A 86 14.06 -20.71 2.41
N GLU A 87 12.86 -21.17 2.69
CA GLU A 87 12.28 -22.39 2.15
C GLU A 87 10.83 -22.16 1.77
N VAL A 88 10.42 -22.74 0.62
CA VAL A 88 9.03 -22.81 0.15
C VAL A 88 8.67 -24.28 -0.04
N ALA A 89 7.53 -24.70 0.52
CA ALA A 89 7.05 -26.06 0.51
C ALA A 89 5.60 -26.18 0.05
N GLU A 90 5.19 -27.36 -0.41
CA GLU A 90 3.80 -27.68 -0.73
C GLU A 90 2.97 -28.05 0.52
N ASP A 91 3.61 -28.22 1.67
CA ASP A 91 2.96 -28.56 2.93
C ASP A 91 3.56 -27.80 4.11
N GLU A 92 2.76 -27.56 5.14
CA GLU A 92 3.12 -26.79 6.33
C GLU A 92 4.24 -27.43 7.17
N ARG A 93 4.43 -28.74 7.05
CA ARG A 93 5.49 -29.48 7.76
C ARG A 93 6.83 -29.45 7.02
N PHE A 94 6.88 -28.85 5.83
CA PHE A 94 8.08 -28.80 4.99
C PHE A 94 8.62 -30.18 4.58
N ALA A 95 7.75 -31.19 4.46
CA ALA A 95 8.12 -32.49 3.93
C ALA A 95 8.48 -32.46 2.44
N ARG A 96 7.86 -31.52 1.69
CA ARG A 96 8.10 -31.28 0.26
C ARG A 96 8.53 -29.84 -0.01
N VAL A 97 9.77 -29.54 0.30
CA VAL A 97 10.41 -28.28 -0.06
C VAL A 97 10.60 -28.24 -1.59
N VAL A 98 9.98 -27.25 -2.25
CA VAL A 98 10.04 -27.09 -3.72
C VAL A 98 11.04 -26.03 -4.15
N ARG A 99 11.31 -25.04 -3.28
CA ARG A 99 12.32 -23.99 -3.49
C ARG A 99 13.01 -23.67 -2.18
N SER A 100 14.26 -23.31 -2.27
CA SER A 100 15.03 -22.78 -1.14
C SER A 100 16.20 -21.95 -1.64
N GLY A 101 16.71 -21.08 -0.80
CA GLY A 101 17.87 -20.27 -1.11
C GLY A 101 18.38 -19.53 0.12
N THR A 102 19.32 -18.64 -0.09
CA THR A 102 19.87 -17.76 0.94
C THR A 102 19.83 -16.33 0.45
N ALA A 103 19.22 -15.46 1.24
CA ALA A 103 19.26 -14.01 1.09
C ALA A 103 20.18 -13.40 2.16
N ARG A 104 20.48 -12.14 2.02
CA ARG A 104 21.27 -11.39 3.00
C ARG A 104 20.43 -10.31 3.63
N ALA A 105 20.35 -10.34 4.96
CA ALA A 105 19.77 -9.27 5.75
C ALA A 105 20.82 -8.20 5.97
N GLU A 106 20.68 -7.07 5.29
CA GLU A 106 21.70 -6.02 5.26
C GLU A 106 21.38 -4.90 6.27
N PRO A 107 22.38 -4.41 7.04
CA PRO A 107 22.14 -3.41 8.09
C PRO A 107 21.58 -2.08 7.54
N TRP A 108 21.99 -1.67 6.33
CA TRP A 108 21.47 -0.42 5.73
C TRP A 108 20.00 -0.53 5.29
N TRP A 109 19.47 -1.74 5.14
CA TRP A 109 18.03 -2.03 4.96
C TRP A 109 17.35 -2.51 6.24
N GLY A 110 17.87 -2.11 7.41
CA GLY A 110 17.30 -2.49 8.71
C GLY A 110 17.17 -3.99 8.92
N HIS A 111 18.04 -4.80 8.28
CA HIS A 111 18.02 -6.27 8.26
C HIS A 111 16.69 -6.86 7.72
N SER A 112 15.97 -6.13 6.87
CA SER A 112 14.84 -6.68 6.11
C SER A 112 15.33 -7.60 5.00
N VAL A 113 14.51 -8.58 4.66
CA VAL A 113 14.76 -9.56 3.60
C VAL A 113 13.57 -9.56 2.66
N HIS A 114 13.84 -9.37 1.37
CA HIS A 114 12.87 -9.54 0.28
C HIS A 114 13.40 -10.63 -0.64
N VAL A 115 12.62 -11.68 -0.82
CA VAL A 115 12.94 -12.79 -1.72
C VAL A 115 11.88 -12.88 -2.79
N ASP A 116 12.27 -12.75 -4.05
CA ASP A 116 11.43 -13.16 -5.17
C ASP A 116 11.57 -14.69 -5.32
N ALA A 117 10.64 -15.43 -4.73
CA ALA A 117 10.64 -16.89 -4.76
C ALA A 117 10.06 -17.37 -6.08
N ASP A 118 10.92 -17.56 -7.08
CA ASP A 118 10.57 -17.92 -8.45
C ASP A 118 10.49 -19.43 -8.71
N GLY A 119 10.05 -19.82 -9.93
CA GLY A 119 9.96 -21.20 -10.38
C GLY A 119 8.86 -21.99 -9.69
N LEU A 120 7.84 -21.33 -9.16
CA LEU A 120 6.64 -21.93 -8.59
C LEU A 120 5.61 -22.22 -9.68
N LYS A 121 4.63 -23.09 -9.37
CA LYS A 121 3.50 -23.35 -10.28
C LYS A 121 2.39 -22.33 -10.08
N PRO A 122 1.72 -21.89 -11.15
CA PRO A 122 0.67 -20.87 -11.07
C PRO A 122 -0.59 -21.36 -10.35
N GLY A 123 -1.27 -20.41 -9.68
CA GLY A 123 -2.56 -20.63 -9.03
C GLY A 123 -2.51 -21.57 -7.83
N ARG A 124 -1.36 -21.68 -7.15
CA ARG A 124 -1.17 -22.62 -6.05
C ARG A 124 -0.83 -21.93 -4.73
N ALA A 125 -1.29 -22.51 -3.65
CA ALA A 125 -0.87 -22.16 -2.30
C ALA A 125 0.45 -22.90 -1.97
N TYR A 126 1.30 -22.21 -1.22
CA TYR A 126 2.57 -22.70 -0.69
C TYR A 126 2.74 -22.26 0.75
N PHE A 127 3.60 -22.96 1.50
CA PHE A 127 4.06 -22.57 2.82
C PHE A 127 5.52 -22.13 2.74
N TYR A 128 5.89 -21.14 3.54
CA TYR A 128 7.26 -20.64 3.53
C TYR A 128 7.73 -20.28 4.94
N ARG A 129 9.03 -20.31 5.13
CA ARG A 129 9.71 -19.89 6.36
C ARG A 129 11.10 -19.36 6.09
N PHE A 130 11.64 -18.67 7.07
CA PHE A 130 13.02 -18.20 7.10
C PHE A 130 13.79 -18.84 8.27
N LEU A 131 15.11 -19.01 8.10
CA LEU A 131 16.00 -19.57 9.10
C LEU A 131 17.25 -18.71 9.21
N ALA A 132 17.61 -18.29 10.42
CA ALA A 132 18.83 -17.53 10.72
C ALA A 132 19.25 -17.78 12.16
N GLY A 133 20.56 -17.80 12.45
CA GLY A 133 21.08 -17.92 13.81
C GLY A 133 20.66 -19.19 14.58
N GLY A 134 20.19 -20.23 13.89
CA GLY A 134 19.64 -21.43 14.52
C GLY A 134 18.14 -21.33 14.86
N GLU A 135 17.49 -20.23 14.56
CA GLU A 135 16.05 -20.03 14.74
C GLU A 135 15.29 -20.19 13.42
N ALA A 136 14.04 -20.60 13.50
CA ALA A 136 13.08 -20.57 12.40
C ALA A 136 12.01 -19.49 12.66
N SER A 137 11.60 -18.82 11.60
CA SER A 137 10.46 -17.90 11.65
C SER A 137 9.14 -18.66 11.86
N PRO A 138 8.05 -17.97 12.19
CA PRO A 138 6.71 -18.48 11.92
C PRO A 138 6.56 -18.96 10.48
N VAL A 139 5.63 -19.89 10.25
CA VAL A 139 5.27 -20.35 8.90
C VAL A 139 4.24 -19.40 8.32
N GLY A 140 4.52 -18.90 7.12
CA GLY A 140 3.56 -18.14 6.34
C GLY A 140 2.99 -18.97 5.19
N ARG A 141 1.78 -18.62 4.74
CA ARG A 141 1.13 -19.14 3.55
C ARG A 141 1.20 -18.10 2.43
N ALA A 142 1.75 -18.48 1.31
CA ALA A 142 1.78 -17.68 0.08
C ALA A 142 0.90 -18.31 -0.99
N ARG A 143 0.54 -17.54 -2.00
CA ARG A 143 -0.17 -18.02 -3.18
C ARG A 143 0.40 -17.35 -4.42
N THR A 144 0.64 -18.12 -5.49
CA THR A 144 0.96 -17.58 -6.80
C THR A 144 -0.32 -17.17 -7.53
N ALA A 145 -0.23 -16.14 -8.36
CA ALA A 145 -1.32 -15.79 -9.26
C ALA A 145 -1.58 -16.92 -10.28
N PRO A 146 -2.80 -17.05 -10.80
CA PRO A 146 -3.08 -17.92 -11.94
C PRO A 146 -2.25 -17.51 -13.16
N ALA A 147 -1.97 -18.48 -14.06
CA ALA A 147 -1.24 -18.20 -15.29
C ALA A 147 -1.97 -17.11 -16.11
N ARG A 148 -1.20 -16.21 -16.74
CA ARG A 148 -1.76 -15.12 -17.54
C ARG A 148 -2.67 -15.66 -18.63
N GLY A 149 -3.85 -15.07 -18.76
CA GLY A 149 -4.87 -15.51 -19.70
C GLY A 149 -5.57 -16.84 -19.36
N ALA A 150 -5.20 -17.51 -18.26
CA ALA A 150 -5.89 -18.71 -17.81
C ALA A 150 -7.31 -18.38 -17.33
N LYS A 151 -8.26 -19.27 -17.62
CA LYS A 151 -9.58 -19.21 -16.98
C LYS A 151 -9.45 -19.47 -15.48
N VAL A 152 -10.10 -18.65 -14.70
CA VAL A 152 -10.10 -18.70 -13.24
C VAL A 152 -11.53 -18.74 -12.76
N ASP A 153 -11.83 -19.63 -11.81
CA ASP A 153 -13.21 -19.83 -11.33
C ASP A 153 -13.67 -18.64 -10.49
N ARG A 154 -12.77 -18.06 -9.69
CA ARG A 154 -13.08 -16.91 -8.80
C ARG A 154 -11.83 -16.14 -8.38
N LEU A 155 -12.06 -14.92 -7.91
CA LEU A 155 -11.14 -14.16 -7.06
C LEU A 155 -11.89 -13.71 -5.82
N ARG A 156 -11.38 -14.05 -4.63
CA ARG A 156 -11.77 -13.44 -3.36
C ARG A 156 -10.68 -12.47 -2.93
N LEU A 157 -11.03 -11.20 -2.89
CA LEU A 157 -10.16 -10.11 -2.48
C LEU A 157 -10.75 -9.42 -1.25
N CYS A 158 -10.01 -9.37 -0.14
CA CYS A 158 -10.34 -8.47 0.96
C CYS A 158 -9.58 -7.15 0.77
N PHE A 159 -10.29 -6.01 0.87
CA PHE A 159 -9.67 -4.69 0.75
C PHE A 159 -9.95 -3.84 1.98
N ALA A 160 -8.93 -3.12 2.44
CA ALA A 160 -8.95 -2.36 3.67
C ALA A 160 -7.93 -1.21 3.63
N SER A 161 -8.06 -0.28 4.58
CA SER A 161 -7.16 0.84 4.81
C SER A 161 -7.22 1.32 6.26
N CYS A 162 -6.42 2.31 6.62
CA CYS A 162 -6.63 3.17 7.79
C CYS A 162 -6.68 2.40 9.11
N GLN A 163 -5.55 1.77 9.49
CA GLN A 163 -5.46 0.96 10.70
C GLN A 163 -4.76 1.69 11.87
N LYS A 164 -5.25 2.88 12.27
CA LYS A 164 -4.66 3.65 13.36
C LYS A 164 -4.53 2.84 14.65
N PHE A 165 -3.29 2.60 15.09
CA PHE A 165 -2.96 1.74 16.24
C PHE A 165 -3.67 2.17 17.52
N GLU A 166 -3.77 3.47 17.76
CA GLU A 166 -4.33 4.02 19.00
C GLU A 166 -5.86 3.94 19.07
N ALA A 167 -6.53 3.92 17.90
CA ALA A 167 -7.98 4.03 17.83
C ALA A 167 -8.73 2.71 18.10
N GLY A 168 -8.06 1.56 17.98
CA GLY A 168 -8.70 0.27 18.18
C GLY A 168 -7.72 -0.90 18.24
N PHE A 169 -8.27 -2.08 18.47
CA PHE A 169 -7.60 -3.36 18.30
C PHE A 169 -7.85 -3.93 16.91
N TYR A 170 -7.01 -4.83 16.46
CA TYR A 170 -7.02 -5.32 15.08
C TYR A 170 -7.91 -6.56 14.88
N ALA A 171 -9.05 -6.64 15.60
CA ALA A 171 -10.01 -7.73 15.48
C ALA A 171 -10.48 -8.01 14.05
N ALA A 172 -10.53 -6.97 13.19
CA ALA A 172 -10.86 -7.12 11.77
C ALA A 172 -9.97 -8.14 11.06
N TRP A 173 -8.67 -8.15 11.36
CA TRP A 173 -7.72 -9.08 10.73
C TRP A 173 -8.00 -10.54 11.05
N ARG A 174 -8.48 -10.87 12.26
CA ARG A 174 -8.93 -12.22 12.58
C ARG A 174 -10.06 -12.68 11.64
N HIS A 175 -11.00 -11.79 11.36
CA HIS A 175 -12.11 -12.09 10.47
C HIS A 175 -11.67 -12.16 9.00
N VAL A 176 -10.74 -11.28 8.55
CA VAL A 176 -10.14 -11.39 7.22
C VAL A 176 -9.44 -12.74 7.01
N VAL A 177 -8.71 -13.24 8.03
CA VAL A 177 -8.10 -14.59 7.97
C VAL A 177 -9.16 -15.68 7.81
N ALA A 178 -10.29 -15.55 8.51
CA ALA A 178 -11.40 -16.52 8.41
C ALA A 178 -12.14 -16.48 7.05
N GLU A 179 -12.04 -15.39 6.29
CA GLU A 179 -12.57 -15.29 4.91
C GLU A 179 -11.77 -16.15 3.92
N ASP A 180 -10.55 -16.60 4.26
CA ASP A 180 -9.61 -17.31 3.37
C ASP A 180 -9.43 -16.58 2.02
N PRO A 181 -8.93 -15.33 2.01
CA PRO A 181 -8.79 -14.55 0.79
C PRO A 181 -7.68 -15.09 -0.12
N ASP A 182 -7.86 -14.92 -1.41
CA ASP A 182 -6.80 -15.16 -2.41
C ASP A 182 -5.74 -14.06 -2.37
N LEU A 183 -6.15 -12.83 -2.03
CA LEU A 183 -5.32 -11.64 -1.97
C LEU A 183 -5.90 -10.63 -0.97
N ILE A 184 -5.05 -9.95 -0.21
CA ILE A 184 -5.43 -8.79 0.61
C ILE A 184 -4.89 -7.54 -0.07
N LEU A 185 -5.78 -6.59 -0.41
CA LEU A 185 -5.43 -5.28 -0.95
C LEU A 185 -5.49 -4.25 0.17
N PHE A 186 -4.35 -3.62 0.48
CA PHE A 186 -4.29 -2.59 1.50
C PHE A 186 -3.98 -1.23 0.87
N LEU A 187 -4.90 -0.29 1.04
CA LEU A 187 -4.99 0.95 0.27
C LEU A 187 -4.44 2.18 1.02
N GLY A 188 -3.49 1.96 1.92
CA GLY A 188 -2.82 3.05 2.62
C GLY A 188 -3.21 3.21 4.08
N ASP A 189 -2.51 4.10 4.79
CA ASP A 189 -2.62 4.30 6.24
C ASP A 189 -2.32 3.02 7.03
N TYR A 190 -1.27 2.32 6.61
CA TYR A 190 -0.78 1.16 7.34
C TYR A 190 -0.22 1.55 8.71
N ILE A 191 0.41 2.73 8.80
CA ILE A 191 0.80 3.37 10.05
C ILE A 191 0.20 4.77 10.12
N TYR A 192 0.21 5.37 11.31
CA TYR A 192 -0.08 6.78 11.54
C TYR A 192 1.13 7.41 12.23
N GLU A 193 1.65 8.50 11.68
CA GLU A 193 2.88 9.15 12.14
C GLU A 193 2.66 10.00 13.38
N GLY A 194 1.46 10.50 13.61
CA GLY A 194 1.15 11.45 14.68
C GLY A 194 1.74 11.08 16.05
N ALA A 195 2.04 12.08 16.88
CA ALA A 195 2.51 11.87 18.23
C ALA A 195 1.47 11.11 19.09
N PRO A 196 1.90 10.34 20.10
CA PRO A 196 0.97 9.62 20.97
C PRO A 196 -0.12 10.53 21.54
N ASN A 197 -1.38 10.15 21.33
CA ASN A 197 -2.54 10.92 21.79
C ASN A 197 -3.46 10.06 22.65
N LYS A 198 -3.62 10.44 23.91
CA LYS A 198 -4.48 9.71 24.88
C LYS A 198 -5.98 9.89 24.65
N LYS A 199 -6.37 10.90 23.87
CA LYS A 199 -7.80 11.14 23.60
C LYS A 199 -8.36 9.98 22.78
N ASP A 200 -9.37 9.32 23.31
CA ASP A 200 -10.05 8.19 22.69
C ASP A 200 -9.18 6.96 22.39
N ALA A 201 -7.94 6.92 22.88
CA ALA A 201 -7.00 5.84 22.63
C ALA A 201 -7.32 4.60 23.48
N VAL A 202 -7.23 3.41 22.88
CA VAL A 202 -7.26 2.10 23.57
C VAL A 202 -5.85 1.60 23.86
N ARG A 203 -4.87 2.06 23.11
CA ARG A 203 -3.42 1.79 23.25
C ARG A 203 -2.66 2.99 22.70
N LEU A 204 -1.36 3.11 22.98
CA LEU A 204 -0.57 4.28 22.58
C LEU A 204 0.61 3.86 21.72
N HIS A 205 0.96 4.70 20.75
CA HIS A 205 2.24 4.61 20.07
C HIS A 205 3.39 4.62 21.08
N ARG A 206 4.44 3.86 20.80
CA ARG A 206 5.59 3.68 21.72
C ARG A 206 6.73 4.66 21.47
N ASN A 207 6.63 5.46 20.40
CA ASN A 207 7.61 6.48 20.04
C ASN A 207 6.90 7.81 19.69
N PRO A 208 7.58 8.94 19.77
CA PRO A 208 7.05 10.23 19.30
C PRO A 208 6.78 10.21 17.80
N GLU A 209 6.26 11.31 17.26
CA GLU A 209 6.09 11.47 15.81
C GLU A 209 7.41 11.22 15.08
N PRO A 210 7.45 10.25 14.13
CA PRO A 210 8.66 9.96 13.39
C PRO A 210 8.96 11.06 12.36
N ILE A 211 10.21 11.50 12.35
CA ILE A 211 10.74 12.47 11.39
C ILE A 211 11.99 11.95 10.67
N ASP A 212 12.51 10.81 11.13
CA ASP A 212 13.70 10.14 10.61
C ASP A 212 13.50 8.63 10.45
N LEU A 213 14.48 7.95 9.87
CA LEU A 213 14.40 6.52 9.57
C LEU A 213 14.23 5.65 10.83
N ALA A 214 14.93 5.97 11.93
CA ALA A 214 14.83 5.20 13.16
C ALA A 214 13.42 5.31 13.77
N GLY A 215 12.86 6.52 13.75
CA GLY A 215 11.50 6.79 14.20
C GLY A 215 10.45 6.04 13.37
N TYR A 216 10.55 6.07 12.03
CA TYR A 216 9.63 5.32 11.17
C TYR A 216 9.77 3.80 11.34
N ARG A 217 11.00 3.26 11.46
CA ARG A 217 11.21 1.83 11.76
C ARG A 217 10.53 1.41 13.06
N ALA A 218 10.69 2.19 14.12
CA ALA A 218 10.03 1.92 15.41
C ALA A 218 8.50 2.01 15.30
N ARG A 219 7.98 2.95 14.49
CA ARG A 219 6.55 3.09 14.23
C ARG A 219 6.00 1.86 13.50
N TYR A 220 6.62 1.40 12.42
CA TYR A 220 6.24 0.15 11.74
C TYR A 220 6.32 -1.06 12.66
N ALA A 221 7.38 -1.16 13.47
CA ALA A 221 7.53 -2.24 14.42
C ALA A 221 6.39 -2.27 15.45
N THR A 222 5.95 -1.10 15.93
CA THR A 222 4.80 -0.99 16.85
C THR A 222 3.54 -1.65 16.26
N TYR A 223 3.25 -1.42 14.98
CA TYR A 223 2.10 -2.02 14.28
C TYR A 223 2.31 -3.52 14.02
N LYS A 224 3.47 -3.90 13.48
CA LYS A 224 3.77 -5.29 13.13
C LYS A 224 3.97 -6.23 14.33
N LEU A 225 4.10 -5.71 15.54
CA LEU A 225 4.07 -6.51 16.77
C LEU A 225 2.65 -6.97 17.16
N ASP A 226 1.60 -6.45 16.51
CA ASP A 226 0.23 -6.89 16.77
C ASP A 226 0.02 -8.33 16.23
N PRO A 227 -0.39 -9.28 17.08
CA PRO A 227 -0.49 -10.69 16.68
C PRO A 227 -1.58 -10.95 15.64
N LEU A 228 -2.67 -10.16 15.63
CA LEU A 228 -3.75 -10.33 14.65
C LEU A 228 -3.31 -9.81 13.27
N LEU A 229 -2.55 -8.72 13.23
CA LEU A 229 -1.96 -8.23 11.98
C LEU A 229 -0.90 -9.21 11.44
N GLN A 230 -0.06 -9.80 12.32
CA GLN A 230 0.87 -10.85 11.91
C GLN A 230 0.12 -12.07 11.34
N ALA A 231 -0.95 -12.51 11.99
CA ALA A 231 -1.76 -13.62 11.48
C ALA A 231 -2.32 -13.35 10.09
N ALA A 232 -2.77 -12.12 9.79
CA ALA A 232 -3.22 -11.73 8.47
C ALA A 232 -2.09 -11.73 7.42
N HIS A 233 -0.89 -11.27 7.80
CA HIS A 233 0.29 -11.35 6.93
C HIS A 233 0.74 -12.79 6.66
N HIS A 234 0.57 -13.68 7.64
CA HIS A 234 0.90 -15.10 7.49
C HIS A 234 -0.09 -15.85 6.61
N ALA A 235 -1.35 -15.40 6.53
CA ALA A 235 -2.45 -16.16 5.93
C ALA A 235 -2.55 -16.06 4.41
N ALA A 236 -2.19 -14.94 3.82
CA ALA A 236 -2.39 -14.68 2.39
C ALA A 236 -1.36 -13.67 1.84
N PRO A 237 -1.12 -13.61 0.53
CA PRO A 237 -0.33 -12.55 -0.07
C PRO A 237 -1.05 -11.21 0.00
N TRP A 238 -0.26 -10.14 0.15
CA TRP A 238 -0.73 -8.77 0.20
C TRP A 238 -0.32 -8.00 -1.06
N ALA A 239 -1.21 -7.11 -1.51
CA ALA A 239 -0.91 -6.04 -2.43
C ALA A 239 -1.10 -4.72 -1.67
N LEU A 240 -0.04 -3.94 -1.50
CA LEU A 240 -0.09 -2.74 -0.68
C LEU A 240 0.25 -1.50 -1.49
N THR A 241 -0.39 -0.39 -1.16
CA THR A 241 0.04 0.95 -1.49
C THR A 241 0.08 1.79 -0.21
N TRP A 242 0.78 2.91 -0.24
CA TRP A 242 0.70 3.89 0.84
C TRP A 242 -0.42 4.89 0.58
N ASP A 243 -0.77 5.66 1.61
CA ASP A 243 -1.47 6.91 1.52
C ASP A 243 -0.59 8.03 2.13
N ASP A 244 -1.14 8.98 2.82
CA ASP A 244 -0.38 10.10 3.40
C ASP A 244 0.29 9.76 4.73
N HIS A 245 -0.38 9.05 5.62
CA HIS A 245 0.11 8.77 6.98
C HIS A 245 1.35 7.86 7.04
N GLU A 246 1.72 7.20 5.96
CA GLU A 246 3.02 6.54 5.86
C GLU A 246 4.17 7.56 5.86
N VAL A 247 3.88 8.84 5.55
CA VAL A 247 4.84 9.95 5.56
C VAL A 247 4.36 11.04 6.50
N ALA A 248 3.31 11.77 6.15
CA ALA A 248 2.69 12.83 6.93
C ALA A 248 1.33 13.22 6.36
N ASN A 249 0.37 13.49 7.27
CA ASN A 249 -1.01 13.85 6.94
C ASN A 249 -1.10 14.79 5.74
N ASP A 250 -1.97 14.45 4.80
CA ASP A 250 -2.40 15.24 3.63
C ASP A 250 -1.26 15.82 2.77
N TYR A 251 -0.07 15.21 2.75
CA TYR A 251 1.03 15.74 1.91
C TYR A 251 0.71 15.66 0.42
N ALA A 252 1.17 16.65 -0.34
CA ALA A 252 1.02 16.73 -1.79
C ALA A 252 2.41 16.84 -2.46
N GLY A 253 2.87 15.74 -3.05
CA GLY A 253 4.18 15.72 -3.68
C GLY A 253 5.31 16.08 -2.70
N ALA A 254 5.95 17.24 -2.89
CA ALA A 254 7.02 17.73 -2.03
C ALA A 254 6.54 18.67 -0.91
N LEU A 255 5.23 18.89 -0.76
CA LEU A 255 4.64 19.80 0.21
C LEU A 255 3.98 19.00 1.34
N SER A 256 4.34 19.30 2.59
CA SER A 256 3.62 18.82 3.77
C SER A 256 2.32 19.60 3.94
N GLU A 257 1.39 19.11 4.77
CA GLU A 257 0.17 19.81 5.16
C GLU A 257 0.43 21.28 5.62
N GLY A 258 1.47 21.47 6.41
CA GLY A 258 1.88 22.80 6.92
C GLY A 258 2.68 23.63 5.94
N ASN A 259 2.91 23.19 4.69
CA ASN A 259 3.73 23.89 3.70
C ASN A 259 5.11 24.33 4.23
N GLY A 260 5.75 23.50 5.08
CA GLY A 260 7.09 23.74 5.59
C GLY A 260 8.18 23.65 4.51
N ASP A 261 9.45 23.73 4.90
CA ASP A 261 10.58 23.60 3.96
C ASP A 261 10.47 22.32 3.12
N PRO A 262 10.31 22.41 1.80
CA PRO A 262 10.18 21.24 0.93
C PRO A 262 11.38 20.30 0.99
N MET A 263 12.58 20.83 1.19
CA MET A 263 13.81 20.00 1.28
C MET A 263 13.87 19.21 2.59
N ALA A 264 13.41 19.80 3.70
CA ALA A 264 13.27 19.09 4.96
C ALA A 264 12.18 18.00 4.85
N PHE A 265 11.06 18.32 4.22
CA PHE A 265 9.99 17.35 3.98
C PHE A 265 10.45 16.19 3.08
N LEU A 266 11.19 16.46 2.01
CA LEU A 266 11.75 15.40 1.14
C LEU A 266 12.73 14.50 1.88
N ARG A 267 13.51 15.01 2.84
CA ARG A 267 14.35 14.15 3.72
C ARG A 267 13.50 13.25 4.60
N ARG A 268 12.41 13.78 5.20
CA ARG A 268 11.43 12.98 5.96
C ARG A 268 10.79 11.92 5.07
N ARG A 269 10.34 12.27 3.87
CA ARG A 269 9.73 11.34 2.90
C ARG A 269 10.70 10.23 2.48
N ALA A 270 11.98 10.53 2.29
CA ALA A 270 13.00 9.54 2.01
C ALA A 270 13.13 8.50 3.14
N ALA A 271 13.15 8.95 4.39
CA ALA A 271 13.19 8.08 5.57
C ALA A 271 11.92 7.21 5.67
N ALA A 272 10.76 7.81 5.45
CA ALA A 272 9.47 7.14 5.47
C ALA A 272 9.35 6.06 4.38
N TYR A 273 9.73 6.36 3.14
CA TYR A 273 9.70 5.42 2.02
C TYR A 273 10.68 4.26 2.21
N GLN A 274 11.87 4.52 2.78
CA GLN A 274 12.80 3.46 3.12
C GLN A 274 12.20 2.54 4.19
N ALA A 275 11.63 3.09 5.26
CA ALA A 275 10.99 2.31 6.30
C ALA A 275 9.77 1.52 5.77
N TYR A 276 8.98 2.10 4.87
CA TYR A 276 7.88 1.40 4.20
C TYR A 276 8.39 0.18 3.42
N TYR A 277 9.39 0.38 2.55
CA TYR A 277 10.01 -0.71 1.80
C TYR A 277 10.55 -1.81 2.73
N GLU A 278 11.25 -1.44 3.79
CA GLU A 278 11.84 -2.38 4.76
C GLU A 278 10.79 -3.23 5.50
N HIS A 279 9.52 -2.80 5.55
CA HIS A 279 8.48 -3.46 6.33
C HIS A 279 7.36 -4.09 5.51
N GLN A 280 7.36 -3.96 4.19
CA GLN A 280 6.28 -4.48 3.34
C GLN A 280 6.79 -5.48 2.29
N PRO A 281 6.01 -6.53 1.97
CA PRO A 281 6.37 -7.57 0.99
C PRO A 281 6.16 -7.10 -0.45
N LEU A 282 6.94 -6.14 -0.93
CA LEU A 282 6.73 -5.44 -2.19
C LEU A 282 7.62 -5.96 -3.33
N ARG A 283 7.04 -6.13 -4.51
CA ARG A 283 7.73 -6.39 -5.77
C ARG A 283 8.08 -5.07 -6.48
N VAL A 284 8.73 -4.17 -5.80
CA VAL A 284 9.16 -2.89 -6.35
C VAL A 284 10.67 -2.70 -6.15
N ARG A 285 11.26 -1.80 -6.91
CA ARG A 285 12.66 -1.44 -6.65
C ARG A 285 12.75 -0.66 -5.35
N PRO A 286 13.83 -0.85 -4.56
CA PRO A 286 14.08 -0.05 -3.37
C PRO A 286 14.03 1.45 -3.67
N PRO A 287 13.64 2.29 -2.69
CA PRO A 287 13.57 3.73 -2.88
C PRO A 287 14.95 4.34 -3.22
N ARG A 288 14.91 5.44 -3.97
CA ARG A 288 16.08 6.28 -4.27
C ARG A 288 15.86 7.66 -3.65
N GLY A 289 16.31 7.84 -2.40
CA GLY A 289 15.98 9.02 -1.62
C GLY A 289 14.46 9.14 -1.41
N ALA A 290 13.88 10.26 -1.79
CA ALA A 290 12.45 10.52 -1.64
C ALA A 290 11.57 9.96 -2.78
N ASP A 291 12.12 9.13 -3.67
CA ASP A 291 11.38 8.54 -4.79
C ASP A 291 11.32 7.02 -4.68
N MET A 292 10.10 6.47 -4.81
CA MET A 292 9.87 5.04 -4.96
C MET A 292 8.63 4.81 -5.83
N ARG A 293 8.80 4.21 -7.00
CA ARG A 293 7.67 3.85 -7.85
C ARG A 293 6.93 2.66 -7.26
N ILE A 294 5.77 2.92 -6.65
CA ILE A 294 4.93 1.88 -6.05
C ILE A 294 3.77 1.46 -6.95
N TYR A 295 3.31 2.32 -7.87
CA TYR A 295 2.21 2.00 -8.77
C TYR A 295 2.57 0.86 -9.74
N ARG A 296 1.68 -0.11 -9.84
CA ARG A 296 1.90 -1.36 -10.58
C ARG A 296 0.61 -2.07 -10.96
N THR A 297 0.74 -3.13 -11.73
CA THR A 297 -0.38 -3.99 -12.15
C THR A 297 -0.16 -5.39 -11.59
N LEU A 298 -1.24 -6.02 -11.13
CA LEU A 298 -1.29 -7.44 -10.79
C LEU A 298 -2.34 -8.11 -11.67
N ASP A 299 -1.98 -9.25 -12.30
CA ASP A 299 -2.87 -10.03 -13.14
C ASP A 299 -3.40 -11.24 -12.38
N TRP A 300 -4.70 -11.52 -12.49
CA TRP A 300 -5.33 -12.71 -11.92
C TRP A 300 -5.95 -13.56 -13.04
N GLY A 301 -5.11 -14.24 -13.81
CA GLY A 301 -5.50 -14.98 -14.99
C GLY A 301 -6.10 -14.09 -16.08
N ALA A 302 -7.21 -14.55 -16.68
CA ALA A 302 -8.07 -13.76 -17.55
C ALA A 302 -9.20 -13.06 -16.78
N LEU A 303 -9.35 -13.36 -15.48
CA LEU A 303 -10.49 -12.90 -14.68
C LEU A 303 -10.36 -11.44 -14.26
N ALA A 304 -9.22 -11.06 -13.69
CA ALA A 304 -9.06 -9.71 -13.16
C ALA A 304 -7.66 -9.14 -13.41
N GLN A 305 -7.60 -7.82 -13.54
CA GLN A 305 -6.38 -7.04 -13.51
C GLN A 305 -6.55 -5.90 -12.51
N LEU A 306 -5.62 -5.80 -11.56
CA LEU A 306 -5.56 -4.74 -10.57
C LEU A 306 -4.54 -3.69 -11.02
N GLN A 307 -4.97 -2.44 -11.19
CA GLN A 307 -4.10 -1.29 -11.36
C GLN A 307 -4.02 -0.57 -10.00
N ILE A 308 -2.89 -0.68 -9.32
CA ILE A 308 -2.65 -0.02 -8.03
C ILE A 308 -1.91 1.28 -8.31
N VAL A 309 -2.49 2.40 -7.89
CA VAL A 309 -1.95 3.75 -8.12
C VAL A 309 -1.33 4.35 -6.86
N ASP A 310 -0.65 5.47 -7.05
CA ASP A 310 -0.06 6.32 -6.00
C ASP A 310 -0.57 7.74 -6.24
N ASP A 311 -1.49 8.20 -5.42
CA ASP A 311 -2.11 9.51 -5.54
C ASP A 311 -1.50 10.56 -4.59
N ARG A 312 -0.38 10.25 -3.93
CA ARG A 312 0.30 11.16 -3.00
C ARG A 312 1.63 11.69 -3.53
N GLN A 313 2.53 10.83 -3.99
CA GLN A 313 3.90 11.21 -4.34
C GLN A 313 3.99 12.19 -5.50
N TYR A 314 3.07 12.10 -6.46
CA TYR A 314 3.16 12.81 -7.74
C TYR A 314 2.10 13.88 -7.92
N ARG A 315 1.18 14.04 -6.98
CA ARG A 315 0.08 14.99 -7.11
C ARG A 315 0.57 16.44 -7.02
N GLY A 316 -0.10 17.31 -7.77
CA GLY A 316 0.10 18.75 -7.68
C GLY A 316 -0.40 19.31 -6.33
N PRO A 317 -0.06 20.56 -6.01
CA PRO A 317 -0.55 21.23 -4.81
C PRO A 317 -2.07 21.26 -4.73
N HIS A 318 -2.64 21.39 -3.52
CA HIS A 318 -4.07 21.54 -3.32
C HIS A 318 -4.62 22.79 -4.05
N ALA A 319 -5.82 22.67 -4.65
CA ALA A 319 -6.46 23.75 -5.39
C ALA A 319 -7.00 24.84 -4.47
N CYS A 320 -7.33 26.00 -5.03
CA CYS A 320 -8.06 27.10 -4.38
C CYS A 320 -7.45 27.60 -3.08
N GLN A 321 -6.12 27.50 -2.95
CA GLN A 321 -5.43 27.98 -1.77
C GLN A 321 -5.23 29.50 -1.81
N PRO A 322 -5.27 30.22 -0.67
CA PRO A 322 -4.92 31.62 -0.62
C PRO A 322 -3.54 31.90 -1.21
N ALA A 323 -3.40 33.02 -1.92
CA ALA A 323 -2.12 33.46 -2.44
C ALA A 323 -1.08 33.63 -1.33
N GLY A 324 0.17 33.21 -1.56
CA GLY A 324 1.27 33.32 -0.60
C GLY A 324 1.21 32.33 0.58
N LEU A 325 0.29 31.36 0.56
CA LEU A 325 0.14 30.42 1.67
C LEU A 325 1.34 29.48 1.77
N ILE A 326 1.85 29.01 0.63
CA ILE A 326 3.04 28.13 0.57
C ILE A 326 4.27 28.92 1.03
N GLU A 327 4.47 30.13 0.51
CA GLU A 327 5.60 31.00 0.88
C GLU A 327 5.58 31.41 2.35
N ALA A 328 4.38 31.53 2.93
CA ALA A 328 4.19 31.83 4.33
C ALA A 328 4.27 30.61 5.26
N HIS A 329 4.50 29.41 4.71
CA HIS A 329 4.53 28.15 5.44
C HIS A 329 3.29 27.94 6.34
N LYS A 330 2.10 28.19 5.80
CA LYS A 330 0.83 28.00 6.50
C LYS A 330 0.15 26.73 6.03
N PRO A 331 -0.60 26.04 6.92
CA PRO A 331 -1.40 24.90 6.53
C PRO A 331 -2.36 25.21 5.39
N TYR A 332 -2.55 24.26 4.49
CA TYR A 332 -3.53 24.38 3.42
C TYR A 332 -4.96 24.32 3.97
N ARG A 333 -5.93 24.78 3.16
CA ARG A 333 -7.35 24.63 3.47
C ARG A 333 -7.85 23.30 2.95
N SER A 334 -8.33 22.44 3.84
CA SER A 334 -8.84 21.11 3.49
C SER A 334 -10.21 21.14 2.80
N VAL A 335 -11.01 22.20 3.07
CA VAL A 335 -12.30 22.46 2.43
C VAL A 335 -12.18 23.68 1.52
N ILE A 336 -12.58 23.54 0.27
CA ILE A 336 -12.44 24.57 -0.77
C ILE A 336 -13.74 24.79 -1.52
N GLY A 337 -14.01 26.05 -1.88
CA GLY A 337 -15.05 26.40 -2.83
C GLY A 337 -14.62 26.18 -4.28
N ASP A 338 -15.51 26.52 -5.21
CA ASP A 338 -15.21 26.50 -6.65
C ASP A 338 -14.29 27.65 -7.04
N CYS A 339 -13.25 27.36 -7.81
CA CYS A 339 -12.32 28.35 -8.34
C CYS A 339 -11.72 27.92 -9.68
N ALA A 340 -11.08 28.84 -10.38
CA ALA A 340 -10.47 28.57 -11.69
C ALA A 340 -9.38 27.49 -11.60
N ASP A 341 -8.56 27.50 -10.53
CA ASP A 341 -7.49 26.53 -10.30
C ASP A 341 -8.04 25.09 -10.14
N LEU A 342 -9.18 24.91 -9.46
CA LEU A 342 -9.82 23.60 -9.33
C LEU A 342 -10.18 22.98 -10.69
N ARG A 343 -10.54 23.81 -11.66
CA ARG A 343 -10.95 23.39 -13.01
C ARG A 343 -9.82 23.34 -14.02
N ASP A 344 -8.58 23.66 -13.63
CA ASP A 344 -7.44 23.62 -14.54
C ASP A 344 -7.16 22.18 -14.99
N PRO A 345 -7.26 21.87 -16.31
CA PRO A 345 -7.06 20.54 -16.84
C PRO A 345 -5.61 20.03 -16.75
N SER A 346 -4.65 20.90 -16.47
CA SER A 346 -3.25 20.54 -16.27
C SER A 346 -2.97 19.96 -14.88
N ARG A 347 -3.88 20.14 -13.92
CA ARG A 347 -3.74 19.59 -12.57
C ARG A 347 -3.83 18.08 -12.61
N SER A 348 -2.90 17.43 -11.91
CA SER A 348 -2.80 15.98 -11.87
C SER A 348 -2.78 15.46 -10.44
N MET A 349 -3.52 14.37 -10.20
CA MET A 349 -3.45 13.58 -8.97
C MET A 349 -2.33 12.53 -9.05
N LEU A 350 -2.06 12.01 -10.24
CA LEU A 350 -1.16 10.88 -10.45
C LEU A 350 0.20 11.26 -11.05
N GLY A 351 0.31 12.49 -11.56
CA GLY A 351 1.48 12.92 -12.32
C GLY A 351 1.54 12.30 -13.73
N ALA A 352 2.11 13.03 -14.69
CA ALA A 352 2.05 12.69 -16.12
C ALA A 352 2.61 11.30 -16.48
N ALA A 353 3.62 10.81 -15.75
CA ALA A 353 4.20 9.49 -16.03
C ALA A 353 3.26 8.36 -15.62
N GLN A 354 2.62 8.47 -14.48
CA GLN A 354 1.67 7.48 -13.98
C GLN A 354 0.35 7.54 -14.77
N GLU A 355 -0.13 8.73 -15.14
CA GLU A 355 -1.30 8.88 -16.02
C GLU A 355 -1.09 8.12 -17.33
N ARG A 356 0.03 8.33 -18.03
CA ARG A 356 0.35 7.59 -19.27
C ARG A 356 0.41 6.08 -19.06
N TRP A 357 1.03 5.66 -17.95
CA TRP A 357 1.10 4.24 -17.61
C TRP A 357 -0.31 3.65 -17.39
N LEU A 358 -1.18 4.36 -16.66
CA LEU A 358 -2.55 3.90 -16.39
C LEU A 358 -3.36 3.84 -17.69
N ASP A 359 -3.27 4.85 -18.54
CA ASP A 359 -3.90 4.88 -19.87
C ASP A 359 -3.51 3.69 -20.72
N GLU A 360 -2.21 3.36 -20.76
CA GLU A 360 -1.73 2.19 -21.50
C GLU A 360 -2.26 0.87 -20.93
N ARG A 361 -2.38 0.76 -19.60
CA ARG A 361 -2.91 -0.44 -18.94
C ARG A 361 -4.38 -0.62 -19.24
N LEU A 362 -5.17 0.42 -19.08
CA LEU A 362 -6.61 0.39 -19.36
C LEU A 362 -6.91 0.11 -20.84
N ALA A 363 -6.11 0.70 -21.76
CA ALA A 363 -6.26 0.45 -23.20
C ALA A 363 -5.99 -0.97 -23.63
N ARG A 364 -5.15 -1.69 -22.90
CA ARG A 364 -4.64 -3.03 -23.31
C ARG A 364 -5.05 -4.15 -22.39
N SER A 365 -5.84 -3.87 -21.36
CA SER A 365 -6.25 -4.91 -20.42
C SER A 365 -7.11 -5.98 -21.11
N PRO A 366 -6.69 -7.24 -21.09
CA PRO A 366 -7.51 -8.35 -21.59
C PRO A 366 -8.43 -8.92 -20.51
N ALA A 367 -8.37 -8.38 -19.29
CA ALA A 367 -9.08 -8.92 -18.16
C ALA A 367 -10.58 -8.62 -18.20
N GLN A 368 -11.37 -9.54 -17.70
CA GLN A 368 -12.81 -9.38 -17.60
C GLN A 368 -13.20 -8.30 -16.56
N TRP A 369 -12.46 -8.23 -15.43
CA TRP A 369 -12.65 -7.21 -14.41
C TRP A 369 -11.41 -6.33 -14.31
N ASN A 370 -11.61 -5.02 -14.36
CA ASN A 370 -10.53 -4.03 -14.22
C ASN A 370 -10.72 -3.28 -12.91
N ILE A 371 -9.80 -3.51 -11.98
CA ILE A 371 -9.91 -3.02 -10.60
C ILE A 371 -8.86 -1.94 -10.39
N LEU A 372 -9.30 -0.68 -10.24
CA LEU A 372 -8.44 0.43 -9.84
C LEU A 372 -8.36 0.45 -8.31
N GLY A 373 -7.21 0.06 -7.75
CA GLY A 373 -6.88 0.23 -6.34
C GLY A 373 -6.24 1.61 -6.14
N GLN A 374 -6.92 2.48 -5.42
CA GLN A 374 -6.50 3.86 -5.17
C GLN A 374 -6.79 4.23 -3.70
N GLN A 375 -6.21 5.31 -3.20
CA GLN A 375 -6.14 5.55 -1.78
C GLN A 375 -7.45 6.08 -1.19
N THR A 376 -8.15 6.99 -1.87
CA THR A 376 -9.25 7.79 -1.30
C THR A 376 -10.61 7.53 -1.96
N ILE A 377 -11.50 8.51 -2.05
CA ILE A 377 -12.81 8.43 -2.72
C ILE A 377 -12.77 9.17 -4.05
N MET A 378 -13.21 8.51 -5.14
CA MET A 378 -13.28 9.11 -6.48
C MET A 378 -14.59 9.87 -6.71
N ARG A 379 -15.70 9.38 -6.15
CA ARG A 379 -16.97 10.10 -6.27
C ARG A 379 -16.83 11.50 -5.67
N GLN A 380 -17.26 12.51 -6.41
CA GLN A 380 -17.26 13.89 -5.91
C GLN A 380 -18.09 14.00 -4.64
N SER A 381 -17.49 14.58 -3.60
CA SER A 381 -18.12 14.79 -2.31
C SER A 381 -18.25 16.26 -2.02
N ILE A 382 -19.50 16.71 -1.89
CA ILE A 382 -19.82 18.01 -1.31
C ILE A 382 -19.70 17.87 0.20
N VAL A 383 -18.98 18.79 0.83
CA VAL A 383 -18.73 18.83 2.27
C VAL A 383 -19.16 20.20 2.82
N PRO A 384 -19.62 20.28 4.08
CA PRO A 384 -19.92 21.56 4.70
C PRO A 384 -18.62 22.39 4.91
N ASP A 385 -18.70 23.69 4.71
CA ASP A 385 -17.66 24.63 5.17
C ASP A 385 -18.24 25.49 6.30
N ALA A 386 -17.74 25.29 7.53
CA ALA A 386 -18.17 26.07 8.67
C ALA A 386 -17.72 27.55 8.58
N ALA A 387 -16.71 27.85 7.76
CA ALA A 387 -16.23 29.22 7.54
C ALA A 387 -17.00 29.98 6.45
N ASP A 388 -17.73 29.25 5.61
CA ASP A 388 -18.59 29.82 4.57
C ASP A 388 -19.96 29.12 4.60
N PRO A 389 -20.93 29.68 5.34
CA PRO A 389 -22.27 29.13 5.45
C PRO A 389 -23.16 29.38 4.21
N SER A 390 -22.59 29.85 3.11
CA SER A 390 -23.33 30.03 1.84
C SER A 390 -23.81 28.65 1.31
N ASP A 391 -24.84 28.68 0.45
CA ASP A 391 -25.34 27.46 -0.22
C ASP A 391 -24.42 27.01 -1.37
N ALA A 392 -23.26 27.65 -1.56
CA ALA A 392 -22.31 27.25 -2.58
C ALA A 392 -21.69 25.87 -2.24
N PRO A 393 -21.47 25.01 -3.23
CA PRO A 393 -20.87 23.71 -2.97
C PRO A 393 -19.39 23.86 -2.58
N HIS A 394 -19.00 23.17 -1.52
CA HIS A 394 -17.62 23.04 -1.07
C HIS A 394 -17.14 21.60 -1.22
N TYR A 395 -15.84 21.43 -1.40
CA TYR A 395 -15.21 20.14 -1.72
C TYR A 395 -14.00 19.87 -0.82
N SER A 396 -13.68 18.62 -0.60
CA SER A 396 -12.40 18.26 -0.02
C SER A 396 -11.26 18.53 -1.02
N ALA A 397 -10.25 19.28 -0.60
CA ALA A 397 -9.06 19.54 -1.41
C ALA A 397 -8.14 18.32 -1.54
N ASP A 398 -8.23 17.38 -0.60
CA ASP A 398 -7.30 16.27 -0.45
C ASP A 398 -7.63 15.04 -1.31
N ASN A 399 -8.90 14.76 -1.56
CA ASN A 399 -9.34 13.63 -2.38
C ASN A 399 -9.55 14.02 -3.87
N TRP A 400 -10.11 13.11 -4.68
CA TRP A 400 -10.38 13.34 -6.10
C TRP A 400 -11.32 14.52 -6.38
N SER A 401 -12.05 15.05 -5.37
CA SER A 401 -12.83 16.28 -5.55
C SER A 401 -11.95 17.51 -5.72
N GLY A 402 -10.73 17.50 -5.17
CA GLY A 402 -9.70 18.52 -5.39
C GLY A 402 -8.99 18.43 -6.75
N TYR A 403 -9.23 17.37 -7.53
CA TYR A 403 -8.60 17.10 -8.83
C TYR A 403 -9.63 16.61 -9.86
N PRO A 404 -10.73 17.32 -10.09
CA PRO A 404 -11.86 16.84 -10.91
C PRO A 404 -11.46 16.53 -12.35
N ALA A 405 -10.60 17.34 -12.96
CA ALA A 405 -10.14 17.11 -14.33
C ALA A 405 -9.34 15.80 -14.47
N ALA A 406 -8.45 15.50 -13.50
CA ALA A 406 -7.68 14.26 -13.49
C ALA A 406 -8.58 13.03 -13.28
N ARG A 407 -9.57 13.12 -12.38
CA ARG A 407 -10.58 12.09 -12.17
C ARG A 407 -11.38 11.79 -13.43
N GLU A 408 -11.90 12.83 -14.09
CA GLU A 408 -12.71 12.69 -15.30
C GLU A 408 -11.92 12.13 -16.49
N LYS A 409 -10.60 12.38 -16.58
CA LYS A 409 -9.74 11.74 -17.57
C LYS A 409 -9.79 10.21 -17.42
N ILE A 410 -9.75 9.67 -16.19
CA ILE A 410 -9.86 8.22 -15.94
C ILE A 410 -11.23 7.70 -16.39
N PHE A 411 -12.30 8.41 -16.05
CA PHE A 411 -13.66 8.01 -16.42
C PHE A 411 -13.86 8.00 -17.94
N ARG A 412 -13.44 9.05 -18.64
CA ARG A 412 -13.45 9.09 -20.11
C ARG A 412 -12.60 7.95 -20.70
N ARG A 413 -11.45 7.65 -20.08
CA ARG A 413 -10.61 6.56 -20.54
C ARG A 413 -11.29 5.19 -20.44
N TRP A 414 -12.04 4.94 -19.37
CA TRP A 414 -12.85 3.71 -19.27
C TRP A 414 -13.86 3.60 -20.41
N VAL A 415 -14.50 4.70 -20.78
CA VAL A 415 -15.47 4.75 -21.91
C VAL A 415 -14.76 4.51 -23.25
N GLU A 416 -13.72 5.29 -23.54
CA GLU A 416 -12.97 5.26 -24.81
C GLU A 416 -12.32 3.88 -25.05
N ALA A 417 -11.68 3.33 -24.04
CA ALA A 417 -11.05 2.02 -24.11
C ALA A 417 -12.05 0.86 -24.07
N LYS A 418 -13.33 1.15 -23.79
CA LYS A 418 -14.36 0.12 -23.53
C LYS A 418 -13.88 -0.86 -22.48
N THR A 419 -13.30 -0.33 -21.39
CA THR A 419 -12.75 -1.12 -20.29
C THR A 419 -13.82 -2.05 -19.74
N SER A 420 -13.51 -3.35 -19.66
CA SER A 420 -14.47 -4.36 -19.21
C SER A 420 -14.66 -4.28 -17.70
N ASN A 421 -15.89 -4.13 -17.24
CA ASN A 421 -16.32 -4.13 -15.84
C ASN A 421 -15.39 -3.35 -14.90
N PRO A 422 -15.22 -2.03 -15.09
CA PRO A 422 -14.33 -1.25 -14.23
C PRO A 422 -14.90 -1.13 -12.81
N LEU A 423 -14.02 -1.32 -11.82
CA LEU A 423 -14.30 -1.11 -10.40
C LEU A 423 -13.23 -0.18 -9.81
N ALA A 424 -13.61 0.75 -8.95
CA ALA A 424 -12.70 1.51 -8.12
C ALA A 424 -12.80 1.02 -6.66
N LEU A 425 -11.66 0.70 -6.04
CA LEU A 425 -11.58 0.38 -4.62
C LEU A 425 -10.77 1.48 -3.92
N GLY A 426 -11.31 2.01 -2.82
CA GLY A 426 -10.74 3.15 -2.10
C GLY A 426 -10.70 2.99 -0.59
N GLY A 427 -10.06 3.96 0.08
CA GLY A 427 -9.86 4.05 1.53
C GLY A 427 -9.96 5.49 2.05
N ASP A 428 -9.02 5.93 2.90
CA ASP A 428 -8.74 7.26 3.43
C ASP A 428 -9.87 7.88 4.29
N ILE A 429 -11.06 7.95 3.76
CA ILE A 429 -12.16 8.72 4.37
C ILE A 429 -12.74 8.14 5.67
N HIS A 430 -12.18 7.06 6.19
CA HIS A 430 -12.59 6.37 7.43
C HIS A 430 -14.09 6.00 7.46
N ALA A 431 -14.68 5.76 6.30
CA ALA A 431 -16.09 5.44 6.14
C ALA A 431 -16.27 4.42 5.01
N PHE A 432 -17.33 3.61 5.11
CA PHE A 432 -17.78 2.82 3.97
C PHE A 432 -18.62 3.70 3.06
N ALA A 433 -18.34 3.63 1.76
CA ALA A 433 -19.14 4.28 0.74
C ALA A 433 -19.23 3.41 -0.50
N ALA A 434 -20.38 3.41 -1.17
CA ALA A 434 -20.54 2.78 -2.47
C ALA A 434 -21.26 3.73 -3.42
N ALA A 435 -20.80 3.82 -4.67
CA ALA A 435 -21.35 4.73 -5.65
C ALA A 435 -21.35 4.14 -7.07
N GLN A 436 -22.30 4.60 -7.88
CA GLN A 436 -22.25 4.47 -9.32
C GLN A 436 -21.32 5.55 -9.89
N ILE A 437 -20.47 5.17 -10.84
CA ILE A 437 -19.68 6.12 -11.63
C ILE A 437 -20.34 6.21 -13.00
N VAL A 438 -20.59 7.43 -13.45
CA VAL A 438 -21.20 7.73 -14.76
C VAL A 438 -20.19 8.44 -15.67
N ASP A 439 -20.44 8.40 -16.97
CA ASP A 439 -19.68 9.12 -17.96
C ASP A 439 -19.80 10.65 -17.70
N PRO A 440 -18.71 11.39 -17.48
CA PRO A 440 -18.78 12.83 -17.23
C PRO A 440 -19.41 13.62 -18.38
N ASP A 441 -19.33 13.10 -19.61
CA ASP A 441 -19.93 13.72 -20.78
C ASP A 441 -21.41 13.33 -20.96
N ARG A 442 -21.91 12.38 -20.15
CA ARG A 442 -23.31 11.92 -20.10
C ARG A 442 -23.74 11.63 -18.67
N PRO A 443 -23.86 12.65 -17.81
CA PRO A 443 -24.10 12.46 -16.37
C PRO A 443 -25.42 11.74 -16.03
N ASP A 444 -26.42 11.82 -16.91
CA ASP A 444 -27.72 11.11 -16.78
C ASP A 444 -27.72 9.74 -17.47
N GLY A 445 -26.55 9.29 -17.95
CA GLY A 445 -26.39 8.01 -18.65
C GLY A 445 -26.32 6.81 -17.70
N ALA A 446 -26.25 5.62 -18.31
CA ALA A 446 -26.03 4.39 -17.55
C ALA A 446 -24.66 4.43 -16.85
N PRO A 447 -24.51 3.75 -15.71
CA PRO A 447 -23.21 3.61 -15.04
C PRO A 447 -22.14 3.01 -15.95
N ILE A 448 -20.93 3.53 -15.85
CA ILE A 448 -19.74 3.03 -16.55
C ILE A 448 -18.83 2.21 -15.62
N ALA A 449 -18.96 2.40 -14.30
CA ALA A 449 -18.20 1.69 -13.28
C ALA A 449 -18.94 1.71 -11.93
N ALA A 450 -18.41 0.97 -10.95
CA ALA A 450 -18.80 1.10 -9.55
C ALA A 450 -17.58 1.44 -8.68
N GLU A 451 -17.82 2.21 -7.63
CA GLU A 451 -16.83 2.54 -6.60
C GLU A 451 -17.23 1.95 -5.26
N PHE A 452 -16.23 1.43 -4.55
CA PHE A 452 -16.38 0.91 -3.18
C PHE A 452 -15.23 1.41 -2.32
N VAL A 453 -15.56 2.15 -1.25
CA VAL A 453 -14.62 2.55 -0.21
C VAL A 453 -14.77 1.60 0.96
N GLY A 454 -13.69 0.95 1.38
CA GLY A 454 -13.70 -0.23 2.26
C GLY A 454 -13.82 0.07 3.76
N GLY A 455 -14.16 1.29 4.14
CA GLY A 455 -14.18 1.69 5.55
C GLY A 455 -12.78 1.92 6.11
N SER A 456 -12.60 1.63 7.39
CA SER A 456 -11.29 1.62 8.05
C SER A 456 -11.19 0.48 9.04
N ILE A 457 -9.99 -0.06 9.23
CA ILE A 457 -9.76 -1.13 10.22
C ILE A 457 -10.03 -0.62 11.65
N THR A 458 -9.52 0.59 11.99
CA THR A 458 -9.67 1.17 13.33
C THR A 458 -9.85 2.68 13.34
N SER A 459 -9.42 3.39 12.30
CA SER A 459 -9.43 4.86 12.31
C SER A 459 -10.83 5.42 12.41
N LEU A 460 -11.02 6.41 13.28
CA LEU A 460 -12.33 6.98 13.58
C LEU A 460 -12.68 8.11 12.61
N ARG A 461 -13.94 8.23 12.25
CA ARG A 461 -14.54 9.40 11.61
C ARG A 461 -15.77 9.82 12.40
N ASN A 462 -15.72 10.98 12.99
CA ASN A 462 -16.83 11.58 13.71
C ASN A 462 -17.42 12.73 12.90
N ASP A 463 -18.00 12.42 11.74
CA ASP A 463 -18.64 13.39 10.87
C ASP A 463 -20.14 13.04 10.76
N PRO A 464 -21.01 13.74 11.50
CA PRO A 464 -22.46 13.44 11.49
C PRO A 464 -23.11 13.75 10.14
N ASP A 465 -22.50 14.63 9.34
CA ASP A 465 -23.05 15.04 8.06
C ASP A 465 -22.78 14.04 6.94
N PHE A 466 -21.81 13.16 7.08
CA PHE A 466 -21.43 12.22 6.02
C PHE A 466 -22.63 11.41 5.48
N LYS A 467 -23.39 10.76 6.38
CA LYS A 467 -24.60 10.03 6.00
C LYS A 467 -25.71 10.92 5.49
N ARG A 468 -25.88 12.09 6.10
CA ARG A 468 -26.93 13.06 5.71
C ARG A 468 -26.70 13.58 4.29
N LEU A 469 -25.44 13.83 3.91
CA LEU A 469 -25.06 14.34 2.59
C LEU A 469 -24.96 13.25 1.53
N ALA A 470 -24.94 11.97 1.91
CA ALA A 470 -24.74 10.86 1.00
C ALA A 470 -25.65 10.84 -0.23
N PRO A 471 -26.99 11.07 -0.12
CA PRO A 471 -27.86 11.11 -1.30
C PRO A 471 -27.50 12.24 -2.26
N GLY A 472 -27.20 13.46 -1.76
CA GLY A 472 -26.77 14.61 -2.56
C GLY A 472 -25.43 14.38 -3.24
N ASN A 473 -24.55 13.59 -2.62
CA ASN A 473 -23.28 13.15 -3.19
C ASN A 473 -23.42 11.95 -4.13
N GLY A 474 -24.62 11.43 -4.35
CA GLY A 474 -24.89 10.31 -5.23
C GLY A 474 -24.28 8.97 -4.72
N LEU A 475 -24.15 8.83 -3.40
CA LEU A 475 -23.74 7.57 -2.77
C LEU A 475 -24.93 6.63 -2.66
N ALA A 476 -24.79 5.42 -3.15
CA ALA A 476 -25.78 4.34 -2.98
C ALA A 476 -25.76 3.77 -1.54
N PHE A 477 -24.62 3.92 -0.85
CA PHE A 477 -24.45 3.53 0.55
C PHE A 477 -23.41 4.42 1.23
N ALA A 478 -23.61 4.71 2.51
CA ALA A 478 -22.69 5.47 3.37
C ALA A 478 -22.80 5.02 4.84
N GLU A 479 -21.67 4.68 5.46
CA GLU A 479 -21.58 4.32 6.88
C GLU A 479 -20.23 4.76 7.46
N ASN A 480 -20.23 5.64 8.45
CA ASN A 480 -19.01 6.21 9.04
C ASN A 480 -18.83 5.92 10.54
N MET A 481 -19.76 5.20 11.17
CA MET A 481 -19.68 4.85 12.59
C MET A 481 -19.08 3.47 12.84
N VAL A 482 -19.13 2.59 11.86
CA VAL A 482 -18.65 1.21 11.93
C VAL A 482 -17.26 1.09 11.33
N ARG A 483 -16.41 0.25 11.95
CA ARG A 483 -15.05 -0.10 11.44
C ARG A 483 -15.10 -1.49 10.81
N GLY A 484 -14.16 -1.78 9.89
CA GLY A 484 -14.13 -3.09 9.26
C GLY A 484 -13.40 -3.08 7.91
N TYR A 485 -13.89 -3.86 6.95
CA TYR A 485 -13.26 -4.03 5.63
C TYR A 485 -14.29 -4.39 4.56
N GLY A 486 -13.88 -4.28 3.30
CA GLY A 486 -14.64 -4.76 2.16
C GLY A 486 -14.15 -6.14 1.69
N ARG A 487 -15.07 -7.00 1.25
CA ARG A 487 -14.78 -8.27 0.57
C ARG A 487 -15.39 -8.26 -0.82
N LEU A 488 -14.55 -8.42 -1.83
CA LEU A 488 -14.93 -8.59 -3.24
C LEU A 488 -14.80 -10.06 -3.61
N ASP A 489 -15.91 -10.68 -4.00
CA ASP A 489 -15.97 -12.02 -4.59
C ASP A 489 -16.44 -11.88 -6.04
N ILE A 490 -15.61 -12.24 -7.02
CA ILE A 490 -15.95 -12.17 -8.45
C ILE A 490 -15.63 -13.46 -9.19
N ASP A 491 -16.44 -13.73 -10.19
CA ASP A 491 -16.24 -14.79 -11.18
C ASP A 491 -16.48 -14.27 -12.61
N ALA A 492 -16.52 -15.17 -13.59
CA ALA A 492 -16.75 -14.82 -15.00
C ALA A 492 -18.19 -14.32 -15.30
N ARG A 493 -19.15 -14.50 -14.41
CA ARG A 493 -20.57 -14.12 -14.62
C ARG A 493 -20.94 -12.86 -13.86
N GLY A 494 -20.26 -12.62 -12.75
CA GLY A 494 -20.58 -11.50 -11.87
C GLY A 494 -19.83 -11.58 -10.54
N GLY A 495 -20.44 -11.06 -9.50
CA GLY A 495 -19.88 -11.14 -8.17
C GLY A 495 -20.62 -10.31 -7.16
N SER A 496 -19.99 -10.10 -6.02
CA SER A 496 -20.52 -9.24 -4.96
C SER A 496 -19.41 -8.50 -4.22
N VAL A 497 -19.75 -7.32 -3.72
CA VAL A 497 -18.99 -6.66 -2.66
C VAL A 497 -19.81 -6.73 -1.38
N THR A 498 -19.19 -7.19 -0.30
CA THR A 498 -19.79 -7.22 1.03
C THR A 498 -18.99 -6.35 1.98
N TYR A 499 -19.62 -5.39 2.63
CA TYR A 499 -19.00 -4.64 3.72
C TYR A 499 -19.18 -5.38 5.04
N ARG A 500 -18.06 -5.64 5.71
CA ARG A 500 -17.95 -6.38 6.95
C ARG A 500 -17.69 -5.40 8.09
N GLY A 501 -18.66 -5.23 8.99
CA GLY A 501 -18.59 -4.27 10.09
C GLY A 501 -18.36 -4.95 11.45
N LEU A 502 -17.37 -4.46 12.20
CA LEU A 502 -17.11 -4.87 13.59
C LEU A 502 -18.19 -4.31 14.51
N ALA A 503 -18.57 -5.08 15.51
CA ALA A 503 -19.46 -4.61 16.56
C ALA A 503 -18.82 -3.47 17.39
N ASP A 504 -17.51 -3.58 17.66
CA ASP A 504 -16.73 -2.55 18.35
C ASP A 504 -15.23 -2.76 18.06
N ALA A 505 -14.61 -1.86 17.28
CA ALA A 505 -13.19 -1.93 16.98
C ALA A 505 -12.27 -1.72 18.20
N ARG A 506 -12.83 -1.24 19.32
CA ARG A 506 -12.10 -1.02 20.57
C ARG A 506 -11.97 -2.30 21.42
N ARG A 507 -12.45 -3.45 20.92
CA ARG A 507 -12.39 -4.75 21.57
C ARG A 507 -11.59 -5.74 20.73
N GLU A 508 -10.68 -6.47 21.35
CA GLU A 508 -9.90 -7.53 20.70
C GLU A 508 -10.76 -8.71 20.23
N ASP A 509 -11.83 -9.00 20.97
CA ASP A 509 -12.77 -10.11 20.73
C ASP A 509 -14.01 -9.71 19.93
N SER A 510 -13.99 -8.52 19.28
CA SER A 510 -15.15 -8.00 18.54
C SER A 510 -15.70 -9.00 17.54
N GLY A 511 -17.02 -9.20 17.55
CA GLY A 511 -17.75 -9.88 16.49
C GLY A 511 -17.82 -9.04 15.22
N ILE A 512 -18.24 -9.66 14.10
CA ILE A 512 -18.39 -9.01 12.79
C ILE A 512 -19.74 -9.40 12.17
N ALA A 513 -20.32 -8.48 11.39
CA ALA A 513 -21.55 -8.72 10.63
C ALA A 513 -21.43 -8.12 9.22
N ASP A 514 -22.27 -8.58 8.30
CA ASP A 514 -22.50 -7.90 7.03
C ASP A 514 -23.31 -6.63 7.32
N ILE A 515 -22.82 -5.48 6.84
CA ILE A 515 -23.52 -4.18 7.02
C ILE A 515 -24.09 -3.65 5.71
N ALA A 516 -23.58 -4.14 4.58
CA ALA A 516 -24.13 -3.91 3.24
C ALA A 516 -23.61 -4.97 2.27
N ARG A 517 -24.41 -5.28 1.27
CA ARG A 517 -24.03 -6.16 0.16
C ARG A 517 -24.48 -5.56 -1.17
N PHE A 518 -23.64 -5.75 -2.18
CA PHE A 518 -23.87 -5.25 -3.52
C PHE A 518 -23.60 -6.37 -4.51
N SER A 519 -24.49 -6.59 -5.47
CA SER A 519 -24.23 -7.48 -6.59
C SER A 519 -23.65 -6.74 -7.79
N LEU A 520 -22.82 -7.45 -8.55
CA LEU A 520 -22.13 -7.04 -9.76
C LEU A 520 -22.47 -8.01 -10.88
N GLU A 521 -22.80 -7.49 -12.06
CA GLU A 521 -23.10 -8.31 -13.25
C GLU A 521 -22.04 -8.08 -14.32
N ALA A 522 -21.42 -9.16 -14.81
CA ALA A 522 -20.44 -9.03 -15.88
C ALA A 522 -21.07 -8.54 -17.19
N GLY A 523 -20.49 -7.52 -17.81
CA GLY A 523 -21.03 -6.85 -18.99
C GLY A 523 -22.06 -5.76 -18.71
N ARG A 524 -22.41 -5.53 -17.45
CA ARG A 524 -23.26 -4.42 -16.98
C ARG A 524 -22.56 -3.64 -15.87
N PRO A 525 -21.74 -2.64 -16.22
CA PRO A 525 -21.04 -1.83 -15.23
C PRO A 525 -22.00 -1.19 -14.22
N GLY A 526 -21.53 -1.03 -12.99
CA GLY A 526 -22.31 -0.47 -11.89
C GLY A 526 -22.53 -1.48 -10.75
N LEU A 527 -23.37 -1.11 -9.79
CA LEU A 527 -23.70 -1.94 -8.63
C LEU A 527 -25.23 -2.00 -8.42
N HIS A 528 -25.69 -3.07 -7.78
CA HIS A 528 -27.04 -3.19 -7.27
C HIS A 528 -26.98 -3.43 -5.77
N VAL A 529 -27.69 -2.61 -4.99
CA VAL A 529 -27.78 -2.76 -3.51
C VAL A 529 -28.67 -3.96 -3.20
N GLU A 530 -28.17 -4.89 -2.42
CA GLU A 530 -28.95 -6.03 -1.92
C GLU A 530 -29.53 -5.71 -0.52
N THR A 531 -30.72 -6.21 -0.23
CA THR A 531 -31.27 -6.18 1.13
C THR A 531 -30.60 -7.27 1.96
N ILE A 532 -30.01 -6.92 3.11
CA ILE A 532 -29.38 -7.85 4.07
C ILE A 532 -30.20 -7.95 5.36
#